data_d340b4e348314aea81b3a7eeaf817d7d
#
_entry.id   d340b4e348314aea81b3a7eeaf817d7d
#
_cell.length_a   1.000
_cell.length_b   1.000
_cell.length_c   1.000
_cell.angle_alpha   90.00
_cell.angle_beta   90.00
_cell.angle_gamma   90.00
#
_symmetry.space_group_name_H-M   'P 1'
#
loop_
_entity.id
_entity.type
_entity.pdbx_description
1 polymer ?
#
loop_
_entity_poly.entity_id
_entity_poly.type
_entity_poly.pdbx_seq_one_letter_code
_entity_poly.pdbx_strand_id
1 'polypeptide(L)'
;MLSDNDTMKLYMQNIGQYPLVSTDEEVELAAKIAAGDAEARSKLIRSNLRLVVKIAHDFKGLGLPLLDLISEGNIGLMRAVEKFDPSKGAKLSSYAAWWIKQSMRRALANQARTIRIPVQSASKISKIQAAKTKLTEELGREPTDKEIAAEVNLTERTVTGLRLGKTTTISLHDPIQHGEDGEFRDIIPDDKSAAPDELVQDEETLSHMIKLCERLEERERTILTLRFGLKGDRPKTLEEVSQSIGRTRERVRQIQNQALDKLRNMLEADGILENIPAGEETSDK
;
A
#
# COMPACT_ATOMS: atom_id res chain seq x y z
N MET A 1 11.70 -4.89 28.60
CA MET A 1 11.76 -5.56 27.28
C MET A 1 13.22 -5.88 26.99
N LEU A 2 13.55 -7.13 26.59
CA LEU A 2 14.91 -7.48 26.15
C LEU A 2 15.21 -6.69 24.87
N SER A 3 16.41 -6.13 24.76
CA SER A 3 16.81 -5.46 23.52
C SER A 3 16.99 -6.49 22.40
N ASP A 4 16.83 -6.09 21.13
CA ASP A 4 17.05 -6.98 19.96
C ASP A 4 18.44 -7.64 20.03
N ASN A 5 19.41 -6.94 20.60
CA ASN A 5 20.78 -7.42 20.77
C ASN A 5 20.86 -8.54 21.82
N ASP A 6 20.06 -8.47 22.88
CA ASP A 6 20.03 -9.52 23.93
C ASP A 6 19.31 -10.77 23.42
N THR A 7 18.22 -10.58 22.67
CA THR A 7 17.50 -11.68 22.03
C THR A 7 18.39 -12.42 21.02
N MET A 8 19.18 -11.69 20.23
CA MET A 8 20.11 -12.29 19.27
C MET A 8 21.23 -13.05 19.98
N LYS A 9 21.79 -12.51 21.08
CA LYS A 9 22.81 -13.23 21.89
C LYS A 9 22.28 -14.52 22.47
N LEU A 10 21.06 -14.49 23.03
CA LEU A 10 20.40 -15.70 23.57
C LEU A 10 20.17 -16.74 22.48
N TYR A 11 19.69 -16.32 21.30
CA TYR A 11 19.51 -17.20 20.17
C TYR A 11 20.82 -17.85 19.73
N MET A 12 21.90 -17.08 19.58
CA MET A 12 23.23 -17.56 19.21
C MET A 12 23.79 -18.55 20.23
N GLN A 13 23.59 -18.30 21.53
CA GLN A 13 23.99 -19.21 22.59
C GLN A 13 23.26 -20.54 22.53
N ASN A 14 21.93 -20.50 22.26
CA ASN A 14 21.11 -21.71 22.13
C ASN A 14 21.50 -22.56 20.92
N ILE A 15 21.68 -21.95 19.74
CA ILE A 15 22.07 -22.70 18.54
C ILE A 15 23.51 -23.22 18.60
N GLY A 16 24.36 -22.57 19.37
CA GLY A 16 25.77 -22.99 19.59
C GLY A 16 25.91 -24.33 20.33
N GLN A 17 24.89 -24.75 21.08
CA GLN A 17 24.89 -26.02 21.83
C GLN A 17 24.77 -27.26 20.93
N TYR A 18 24.26 -27.10 19.70
CA TYR A 18 24.09 -28.22 18.80
C TYR A 18 25.37 -28.50 18.01
N PRO A 19 25.91 -29.74 18.08
CA PRO A 19 27.10 -30.12 17.32
C PRO A 19 26.82 -30.11 15.81
N LEU A 20 27.87 -29.88 15.04
CA LEU A 20 27.81 -30.02 13.59
C LEU A 20 27.74 -31.50 13.22
N VAL A 21 26.95 -31.81 12.19
CA VAL A 21 26.78 -33.17 11.66
C VAL A 21 27.82 -33.40 10.58
N SER A 22 28.43 -34.62 10.56
CA SER A 22 29.36 -35.02 9.51
C SER A 22 28.60 -35.42 8.23
N THR A 23 29.31 -35.48 7.11
CA THR A 23 28.67 -35.82 5.80
C THR A 23 28.04 -37.22 5.83
N ASP A 24 28.66 -38.17 6.54
CA ASP A 24 28.14 -39.53 6.66
C ASP A 24 26.86 -39.57 7.52
N GLU A 25 26.86 -38.81 8.62
CA GLU A 25 25.67 -38.65 9.45
C GLU A 25 24.53 -37.91 8.69
N GLU A 26 24.86 -36.94 7.79
CA GLU A 26 23.85 -36.31 6.93
C GLU A 26 23.10 -37.33 6.08
N VAL A 27 23.82 -38.31 5.52
CA VAL A 27 23.23 -39.39 4.72
C VAL A 27 22.34 -40.31 5.56
N GLU A 28 22.83 -40.71 6.75
CA GLU A 28 22.03 -41.55 7.66
C GLU A 28 20.75 -40.84 8.13
N LEU A 29 20.88 -39.58 8.53
CA LEU A 29 19.72 -38.79 8.96
C LEU A 29 18.74 -38.58 7.82
N ALA A 30 19.21 -38.31 6.61
CA ALA A 30 18.34 -38.17 5.44
C ALA A 30 17.55 -39.46 5.15
N ALA A 31 18.18 -40.65 5.28
CA ALA A 31 17.48 -41.93 5.14
C ALA A 31 16.39 -42.11 6.20
N LYS A 32 16.66 -41.75 7.46
CA LYS A 32 15.67 -41.78 8.56
C LYS A 32 14.52 -40.80 8.33
N ILE A 33 14.83 -39.62 7.83
CA ILE A 33 13.80 -38.58 7.48
C ILE A 33 12.88 -39.09 6.37
N ALA A 34 13.45 -39.77 5.36
CA ALA A 34 12.65 -40.39 4.30
C ALA A 34 11.72 -41.51 4.83
N ALA A 35 12.10 -42.17 5.93
CA ALA A 35 11.26 -43.12 6.66
C ALA A 35 10.25 -42.46 7.63
N GLY A 36 10.24 -41.16 7.75
CA GLY A 36 9.28 -40.39 8.58
C GLY A 36 9.75 -40.10 10.02
N ASP A 37 11.04 -40.24 10.31
CA ASP A 37 11.60 -39.95 11.65
C ASP A 37 11.66 -38.43 11.92
N ALA A 38 10.81 -37.99 12.86
CA ALA A 38 10.72 -36.57 13.26
C ALA A 38 11.93 -36.13 14.12
N GLU A 39 12.55 -37.06 14.88
CA GLU A 39 13.73 -36.71 15.70
C GLU A 39 14.94 -36.51 14.82
N ALA A 40 15.16 -37.37 13.82
CA ALA A 40 16.23 -37.21 12.84
C ALA A 40 16.08 -35.87 12.07
N ARG A 41 14.83 -35.53 11.67
CA ARG A 41 14.53 -34.22 11.04
C ARG A 41 14.90 -33.08 11.96
N SER A 42 14.49 -33.09 13.22
CA SER A 42 14.77 -32.06 14.19
C SER A 42 16.27 -31.92 14.47
N LYS A 43 17.01 -33.02 14.60
CA LYS A 43 18.46 -33.04 14.77
C LYS A 43 19.15 -32.39 13.58
N LEU A 44 18.82 -32.76 12.36
CA LEU A 44 19.45 -32.22 11.15
C LEU A 44 19.18 -30.70 10.96
N ILE A 45 17.96 -30.23 11.27
CA ILE A 45 17.62 -28.81 11.25
C ILE A 45 18.45 -28.05 12.28
N ARG A 46 18.45 -28.49 13.56
CA ARG A 46 19.14 -27.78 14.66
C ARG A 46 20.64 -27.64 14.40
N SER A 47 21.29 -28.68 13.89
CA SER A 47 22.72 -28.67 13.56
C SER A 47 23.08 -27.67 12.44
N ASN A 48 22.10 -27.27 11.61
CA ASN A 48 22.32 -26.37 10.49
C ASN A 48 21.79 -24.93 10.70
N LEU A 49 21.27 -24.60 11.88
CA LEU A 49 20.76 -23.23 12.16
C LEU A 49 21.86 -22.16 12.06
N ARG A 50 23.12 -22.50 12.38
CA ARG A 50 24.26 -21.58 12.22
C ARG A 50 24.49 -21.16 10.77
N LEU A 51 24.19 -22.03 9.79
CA LEU A 51 24.25 -21.70 8.36
C LEU A 51 23.23 -20.62 8.00
N VAL A 52 22.01 -20.72 8.57
CA VAL A 52 20.96 -19.71 8.34
C VAL A 52 21.40 -18.34 8.82
N VAL A 53 21.98 -18.26 10.03
CA VAL A 53 22.48 -16.98 10.58
C VAL A 53 23.58 -16.39 9.68
N LYS A 54 24.52 -17.22 9.23
CA LYS A 54 25.57 -16.76 8.31
C LYS A 54 25.00 -16.15 7.05
N ILE A 55 24.02 -16.80 6.43
CA ILE A 55 23.38 -16.32 5.21
C ILE A 55 22.52 -15.08 5.48
N ALA A 56 21.83 -15.00 6.63
CA ALA A 56 20.99 -13.86 6.99
C ALA A 56 21.78 -12.55 7.10
N HIS A 57 23.05 -12.63 7.52
CA HIS A 57 23.92 -11.47 7.54
C HIS A 57 24.15 -10.81 6.17
N ASP A 58 24.14 -11.59 5.08
CA ASP A 58 24.27 -11.06 3.71
C ASP A 58 23.02 -10.24 3.28
N PHE A 59 21.90 -10.43 4.00
CA PHE A 59 20.62 -9.74 3.72
C PHE A 59 20.28 -8.65 4.75
N LYS A 60 21.18 -8.38 5.71
CA LYS A 60 20.98 -7.34 6.73
C LYS A 60 20.85 -5.96 6.08
N GLY A 61 19.90 -5.14 6.57
CA GLY A 61 19.70 -3.76 6.08
C GLY A 61 18.85 -3.64 4.82
N LEU A 62 18.29 -4.74 4.31
CA LEU A 62 17.44 -4.72 3.11
C LEU A 62 15.94 -4.48 3.40
N GLY A 63 15.59 -4.06 4.62
CA GLY A 63 14.22 -3.67 4.99
C GLY A 63 13.50 -4.62 5.96
N LEU A 64 14.16 -5.72 6.40
CA LEU A 64 13.66 -6.58 7.47
C LEU A 64 14.68 -6.66 8.62
N PRO A 65 14.21 -6.77 9.88
CA PRO A 65 15.05 -7.08 11.03
C PRO A 65 15.80 -8.41 10.86
N LEU A 66 17.01 -8.51 11.44
CA LEU A 66 17.84 -9.71 11.27
C LEU A 66 17.18 -10.97 11.85
N LEU A 67 16.46 -10.86 12.96
CA LEU A 67 15.74 -11.98 13.58
C LEU A 67 14.60 -12.50 12.68
N ASP A 68 13.91 -11.61 11.97
CA ASP A 68 12.86 -12.00 11.02
C ASP A 68 13.47 -12.70 9.80
N LEU A 69 14.61 -12.20 9.29
CA LEU A 69 15.34 -12.86 8.21
C LEU A 69 15.81 -14.27 8.62
N ILE A 70 16.27 -14.44 9.86
CA ILE A 70 16.66 -15.75 10.40
C ILE A 70 15.42 -16.68 10.47
N SER A 71 14.30 -16.18 10.96
CA SER A 71 13.05 -16.95 11.07
C SER A 71 12.56 -17.43 9.71
N GLU A 72 12.54 -16.55 8.71
CA GLU A 72 12.20 -16.89 7.33
C GLU A 72 13.24 -17.84 6.68
N GLY A 73 14.51 -17.65 7.01
CA GLY A 73 15.58 -18.55 6.60
C GLY A 73 15.46 -19.95 7.21
N ASN A 74 15.03 -20.05 8.47
CA ASN A 74 14.75 -21.34 9.12
C ASN A 74 13.62 -22.09 8.42
N ILE A 75 12.57 -21.40 7.94
CA ILE A 75 11.51 -21.99 7.13
C ILE A 75 12.10 -22.55 5.82
N GLY A 76 13.03 -21.81 5.20
CA GLY A 76 13.76 -22.28 4.02
C GLY A 76 14.60 -23.52 4.30
N LEU A 77 15.31 -23.57 5.44
CA LEU A 77 16.09 -24.71 5.87
C LEU A 77 15.21 -25.94 6.11
N MET A 78 14.06 -25.79 6.78
CA MET A 78 13.12 -26.91 7.02
C MET A 78 12.66 -27.53 5.70
N ARG A 79 12.32 -26.73 4.71
CA ARG A 79 11.95 -27.19 3.36
C ARG A 79 13.10 -27.90 2.64
N ALA A 80 14.32 -27.38 2.83
CA ALA A 80 15.51 -28.01 2.25
C ALA A 80 15.77 -29.41 2.83
N VAL A 81 15.64 -29.55 4.14
CA VAL A 81 15.82 -30.85 4.83
C VAL A 81 14.80 -31.89 4.38
N GLU A 82 13.55 -31.48 4.18
CA GLU A 82 12.48 -32.39 3.69
C GLU A 82 12.70 -32.86 2.26
N LYS A 83 13.36 -32.07 1.43
CA LYS A 83 13.58 -32.36 -0.01
C LYS A 83 15.00 -32.76 -0.34
N PHE A 84 15.86 -32.91 0.67
CA PHE A 84 17.24 -33.26 0.47
C PHE A 84 17.40 -34.72 0.07
N ASP A 85 18.11 -34.96 -1.02
CA ASP A 85 18.43 -36.31 -1.52
C ASP A 85 19.96 -36.47 -1.59
N PRO A 86 20.54 -37.22 -0.67
CA PRO A 86 21.97 -37.43 -0.62
C PRO A 86 22.52 -38.22 -1.82
N SER A 87 21.67 -39.00 -2.54
CA SER A 87 22.11 -39.80 -3.69
C SER A 87 22.67 -38.97 -4.85
N LYS A 88 22.34 -37.66 -4.85
CA LYS A 88 22.83 -36.68 -5.84
C LYS A 88 24.24 -36.18 -5.59
N GLY A 89 24.92 -36.63 -4.56
CA GLY A 89 26.31 -36.32 -4.27
C GLY A 89 26.60 -34.86 -3.80
N ALA A 90 25.55 -34.09 -3.53
CA ALA A 90 25.67 -32.71 -3.04
C ALA A 90 25.62 -32.67 -1.50
N LYS A 91 26.41 -31.80 -0.86
CA LYS A 91 26.31 -31.53 0.57
C LYS A 91 25.02 -30.81 0.89
N LEU A 92 24.43 -31.15 2.05
CA LEU A 92 23.21 -30.47 2.53
C LEU A 92 23.39 -28.96 2.58
N SER A 93 24.52 -28.47 3.05
CA SER A 93 24.80 -27.02 3.19
C SER A 93 24.68 -26.27 1.86
N SER A 94 25.16 -26.85 0.74
CA SER A 94 25.06 -26.24 -0.59
C SER A 94 23.63 -26.22 -1.10
N TYR A 95 22.87 -27.30 -0.89
CA TYR A 95 21.49 -27.42 -1.27
C TYR A 95 20.59 -26.49 -0.43
N ALA A 96 20.77 -26.51 0.89
CA ALA A 96 19.99 -25.70 1.82
C ALA A 96 20.23 -24.19 1.61
N ALA A 97 21.46 -23.79 1.29
CA ALA A 97 21.77 -22.38 1.03
C ALA A 97 20.88 -21.76 -0.06
N TRP A 98 20.54 -22.52 -1.10
CA TRP A 98 19.62 -22.04 -2.15
C TRP A 98 18.20 -21.80 -1.59
N TRP A 99 17.66 -22.75 -0.80
CA TRP A 99 16.34 -22.65 -0.20
C TRP A 99 16.25 -21.53 0.84
N ILE A 100 17.28 -21.38 1.67
CA ILE A 100 17.40 -20.32 2.66
C ILE A 100 17.37 -18.96 1.97
N LYS A 101 18.26 -18.75 0.97
CA LYS A 101 18.30 -17.50 0.19
C LYS A 101 16.99 -17.21 -0.52
N GLN A 102 16.34 -18.22 -1.07
CA GLN A 102 15.06 -18.07 -1.75
C GLN A 102 13.95 -17.67 -0.79
N SER A 103 13.90 -18.27 0.42
CA SER A 103 12.92 -17.90 1.45
C SER A 103 13.12 -16.44 1.91
N MET A 104 14.36 -16.05 2.22
CA MET A 104 14.70 -14.68 2.61
C MET A 104 14.36 -13.65 1.52
N ARG A 105 14.70 -13.93 0.25
CA ARG A 105 14.34 -13.04 -0.87
C ARG A 105 12.83 -12.90 -1.02
N ARG A 106 12.08 -13.98 -0.85
CA ARG A 106 10.62 -13.96 -0.91
C ARG A 106 10.02 -13.15 0.25
N ALA A 107 10.56 -13.31 1.46
CA ALA A 107 10.14 -12.54 2.63
C ALA A 107 10.41 -11.04 2.43
N LEU A 108 11.61 -10.67 1.96
CA LEU A 108 11.96 -9.28 1.63
C LEU A 108 11.00 -8.68 0.59
N ALA A 109 10.71 -9.41 -0.48
CA ALA A 109 9.79 -8.93 -1.51
C ALA A 109 8.34 -8.72 -1.00
N ASN A 110 7.93 -9.50 0.03
CA ASN A 110 6.57 -9.46 0.55
C ASN A 110 6.39 -8.49 1.74
N GLN A 111 7.41 -8.31 2.58
CA GLN A 111 7.28 -7.73 3.92
C GLN A 111 8.19 -6.51 4.15
N ALA A 112 9.24 -6.30 3.32
CA ALA A 112 10.21 -5.25 3.56
C ALA A 112 9.69 -3.82 3.30
N ARG A 113 8.49 -3.67 2.73
CA ARG A 113 7.91 -2.37 2.38
C ARG A 113 6.57 -2.13 3.07
N THR A 114 6.37 -0.93 3.59
CA THR A 114 5.08 -0.49 4.16
C THR A 114 3.95 -0.59 3.13
N ILE A 115 4.20 -0.15 1.88
CA ILE A 115 3.29 -0.34 0.76
C ILE A 115 3.79 -1.55 -0.03
N ARG A 116 3.06 -2.66 0.08
CA ARG A 116 3.42 -3.92 -0.57
C ARG A 116 3.43 -3.80 -2.11
N ILE A 117 4.52 -4.26 -2.72
CA ILE A 117 4.66 -4.35 -4.18
C ILE A 117 4.66 -5.83 -4.60
N PRO A 118 3.92 -6.22 -5.66
CA PRO A 118 3.97 -7.59 -6.19
C PRO A 118 5.39 -8.00 -6.56
N VAL A 119 5.74 -9.29 -6.32
CA VAL A 119 7.11 -9.83 -6.56
C VAL A 119 7.59 -9.61 -7.99
N GLN A 120 6.66 -9.73 -8.96
CA GLN A 120 6.99 -9.50 -10.38
C GLN A 120 7.41 -8.04 -10.64
N SER A 121 6.71 -7.08 -10.02
CA SER A 121 7.05 -5.66 -10.12
C SER A 121 8.35 -5.34 -9.37
N ALA A 122 8.57 -5.92 -8.20
CA ALA A 122 9.81 -5.79 -7.44
C ALA A 122 11.02 -6.29 -8.24
N SER A 123 10.89 -7.43 -8.94
CA SER A 123 11.94 -7.95 -9.83
C SER A 123 12.24 -7.01 -11.00
N LYS A 124 11.20 -6.41 -11.61
CA LYS A 124 11.39 -5.39 -12.66
C LYS A 124 12.08 -4.14 -12.13
N ILE A 125 11.67 -3.65 -10.93
CA ILE A 125 12.33 -2.49 -10.30
C ILE A 125 13.82 -2.76 -10.06
N SER A 126 14.20 -3.96 -9.58
CA SER A 126 15.60 -4.32 -9.39
C SER A 126 16.39 -4.32 -10.70
N LYS A 127 15.79 -4.83 -11.80
CA LYS A 127 16.42 -4.78 -13.13
C LYS A 127 16.58 -3.35 -13.65
N ILE A 128 15.55 -2.51 -13.48
CA ILE A 128 15.61 -1.08 -13.85
C ILE A 128 16.72 -0.37 -13.08
N GLN A 129 16.87 -0.65 -11.78
CA GLN A 129 17.91 -0.04 -10.96
C GLN A 129 19.32 -0.48 -11.40
N ALA A 130 19.51 -1.76 -11.69
CA ALA A 130 20.79 -2.28 -12.18
C ALA A 130 21.14 -1.68 -13.54
N ALA A 131 20.17 -1.59 -14.46
CA ALA A 131 20.36 -0.94 -15.77
C ALA A 131 20.67 0.56 -15.63
N LYS A 132 19.97 1.26 -14.70
CA LYS A 132 20.25 2.67 -14.41
C LYS A 132 21.69 2.87 -13.96
N THR A 133 22.18 2.06 -13.00
CA THR A 133 23.56 2.15 -12.51
C THR A 133 24.58 1.91 -13.65
N LYS A 134 24.39 0.83 -14.42
CA LYS A 134 25.24 0.48 -15.56
C LYS A 134 25.31 1.61 -16.61
N LEU A 135 24.14 2.10 -17.03
CA LEU A 135 24.06 3.18 -18.04
C LEU A 135 24.63 4.51 -17.52
N THR A 136 24.51 4.78 -16.21
CA THR A 136 25.11 5.97 -15.61
C THR A 136 26.64 5.90 -15.64
N GLU A 137 27.22 4.72 -15.40
CA GLU A 137 28.68 4.50 -15.51
C GLU A 137 29.16 4.61 -16.98
N GLU A 138 28.40 4.07 -17.93
CA GLU A 138 28.76 4.10 -19.37
C GLU A 138 28.60 5.49 -20.00
N LEU A 139 27.52 6.21 -19.64
CA LEU A 139 27.19 7.51 -20.27
C LEU A 139 27.81 8.72 -19.56
N GLY A 140 28.22 8.55 -18.27
CA GLY A 140 28.71 9.67 -17.46
C GLY A 140 27.59 10.67 -17.05
N ARG A 141 26.33 10.37 -17.34
CA ARG A 141 25.12 11.15 -16.98
C ARG A 141 23.96 10.26 -16.56
N GLU A 142 22.93 10.86 -15.98
CA GLU A 142 21.70 10.12 -15.66
C GLU A 142 20.98 9.67 -16.95
N PRO A 143 20.67 8.36 -17.11
CA PRO A 143 19.99 7.84 -18.29
C PRO A 143 18.51 8.24 -18.30
N THR A 144 17.97 8.45 -19.49
CA THR A 144 16.54 8.69 -19.70
C THR A 144 15.73 7.40 -19.55
N ASP A 145 14.41 7.53 -19.25
CA ASP A 145 13.52 6.38 -19.15
C ASP A 145 13.46 5.55 -20.45
N LYS A 146 13.68 6.18 -21.62
CA LYS A 146 13.78 5.51 -22.92
C LYS A 146 15.01 4.61 -23.03
N GLU A 147 16.17 5.12 -22.60
CA GLU A 147 17.43 4.37 -22.62
C GLU A 147 17.35 3.17 -21.67
N ILE A 148 16.79 3.37 -20.46
CA ILE A 148 16.56 2.28 -19.50
C ILE A 148 15.58 1.25 -20.08
N ALA A 149 14.50 1.70 -20.71
CA ALA A 149 13.47 0.83 -21.30
C ALA A 149 14.05 -0.06 -22.40
N ALA A 150 14.93 0.48 -23.23
CA ALA A 150 15.65 -0.25 -24.28
C ALA A 150 16.56 -1.34 -23.68
N GLU A 151 17.34 -1.01 -22.63
CA GLU A 151 18.27 -1.95 -21.99
C GLU A 151 17.55 -3.11 -21.29
N VAL A 152 16.39 -2.83 -20.64
CA VAL A 152 15.63 -3.84 -19.86
C VAL A 152 14.57 -4.56 -20.70
N ASN A 153 14.37 -4.19 -21.97
CA ASN A 153 13.28 -4.69 -22.84
C ASN A 153 11.88 -4.47 -22.22
N LEU A 154 11.61 -3.27 -21.71
CA LEU A 154 10.32 -2.85 -21.20
C LEU A 154 9.80 -1.62 -21.95
N THR A 155 8.50 -1.34 -21.86
CA THR A 155 7.94 -0.09 -22.40
C THR A 155 8.33 1.10 -21.52
N GLU A 156 8.57 2.27 -22.10
CA GLU A 156 8.87 3.52 -21.38
C GLU A 156 7.82 3.81 -20.29
N ARG A 157 6.52 3.68 -20.61
CA ARG A 157 5.42 3.86 -19.67
C ARG A 157 5.53 2.95 -18.45
N THR A 158 5.99 1.70 -18.64
CA THR A 158 6.18 0.75 -17.53
C THR A 158 7.37 1.16 -16.67
N VAL A 159 8.47 1.64 -17.26
CA VAL A 159 9.64 2.11 -16.53
C VAL A 159 9.29 3.33 -15.68
N THR A 160 8.63 4.33 -16.27
CA THR A 160 8.18 5.54 -15.55
C THR A 160 7.23 5.19 -14.40
N GLY A 161 6.22 4.36 -14.64
CA GLY A 161 5.27 3.94 -13.60
C GLY A 161 5.94 3.17 -12.45
N LEU A 162 6.88 2.26 -12.74
CA LEU A 162 7.61 1.51 -11.72
C LEU A 162 8.63 2.37 -10.97
N ARG A 163 9.17 3.41 -11.60
CA ARG A 163 10.09 4.36 -10.97
C ARG A 163 9.36 5.26 -9.97
N LEU A 164 8.16 5.74 -10.32
CA LEU A 164 7.28 6.48 -9.42
C LEU A 164 6.81 5.61 -8.23
N GLY A 165 6.57 4.32 -8.45
CA GLY A 165 6.21 3.36 -7.39
C GLY A 165 7.33 3.02 -6.40
N LYS A 166 8.57 3.54 -6.58
CA LYS A 166 9.69 3.39 -5.63
C LYS A 166 9.65 4.45 -4.52
N THR A 167 8.49 4.97 -4.17
CA THR A 167 8.35 5.93 -3.06
C THR A 167 8.85 5.32 -1.74
N THR A 168 9.77 6.00 -1.08
CA THR A 168 10.22 5.67 0.27
C THR A 168 9.26 6.35 1.25
N THR A 169 8.70 5.57 2.16
CA THR A 169 7.86 6.12 3.24
C THR A 169 8.73 6.66 4.35
N ILE A 170 8.32 7.80 4.93
CA ILE A 170 8.95 8.42 6.09
C ILE A 170 7.95 8.34 7.24
N SER A 171 8.43 8.18 8.47
CA SER A 171 7.56 8.18 9.64
C SER A 171 6.99 9.58 9.88
N LEU A 172 5.71 9.68 10.19
CA LEU A 172 5.08 10.95 10.60
C LEU A 172 5.59 11.44 11.97
N HIS A 173 6.17 10.53 12.77
CA HIS A 173 6.77 10.85 14.06
C HIS A 173 8.27 11.16 13.99
N ASP A 174 8.86 11.14 12.78
CA ASP A 174 10.25 11.57 12.65
C ASP A 174 10.36 13.08 12.95
N PRO A 175 11.40 13.52 13.67
CA PRO A 175 11.60 14.93 13.98
C PRO A 175 11.92 15.71 12.68
N ILE A 176 11.39 16.93 12.57
CA ILE A 176 11.63 17.82 11.42
C ILE A 176 13.10 18.21 11.35
N GLN A 177 13.68 18.57 12.52
CA GLN A 177 15.10 18.86 12.66
C GLN A 177 15.66 18.12 13.88
N HIS A 178 16.92 17.72 13.80
CA HIS A 178 17.59 17.09 14.93
C HIS A 178 17.71 18.07 16.10
N GLY A 179 16.97 17.78 17.20
CA GLY A 179 16.99 18.58 18.43
C GLY A 179 15.81 19.51 18.64
N GLU A 180 14.84 19.52 17.76
CA GLU A 180 13.56 20.23 17.95
C GLU A 180 12.41 19.23 18.25
N ASP A 181 11.44 19.69 19.07
CA ASP A 181 10.29 18.87 19.50
C ASP A 181 9.18 18.75 18.44
N GLY A 182 9.39 19.21 17.19
CA GLY A 182 8.40 19.16 16.09
C GLY A 182 8.47 17.85 15.31
N GLU A 183 7.31 17.20 15.08
CA GLU A 183 7.15 16.02 14.23
C GLU A 183 6.62 16.40 12.84
N PHE A 184 6.91 15.59 11.80
CA PHE A 184 6.33 15.79 10.45
C PHE A 184 4.81 15.80 10.45
N ARG A 185 4.17 15.08 11.38
CA ARG A 185 2.72 15.08 11.57
C ARG A 185 2.14 16.46 11.83
N ASP A 186 2.88 17.33 12.55
CA ASP A 186 2.38 18.63 12.99
C ASP A 186 2.34 19.66 11.84
N ILE A 187 3.03 19.39 10.72
CA ILE A 187 3.07 20.26 9.53
C ILE A 187 1.95 19.89 8.53
N ILE A 188 1.46 18.66 8.56
CA ILE A 188 0.50 18.19 7.55
C ILE A 188 -0.90 18.74 7.88
N PRO A 189 -1.47 19.63 7.03
CA PRO A 189 -2.82 20.15 7.23
C PRO A 189 -3.87 19.05 7.02
N ASP A 190 -5.01 19.19 7.66
CA ASP A 190 -6.20 18.37 7.40
C ASP A 190 -7.04 19.06 6.31
N ASP A 191 -6.83 18.69 5.05
CA ASP A 191 -7.56 19.21 3.89
C ASP A 191 -9.06 18.86 3.89
N LYS A 192 -9.51 17.98 4.80
CA LYS A 192 -10.92 17.58 4.90
C LYS A 192 -11.69 18.35 5.96
N SER A 193 -10.99 19.02 6.85
CA SER A 193 -11.60 19.83 7.89
C SER A 193 -11.94 21.20 7.28
N ALA A 194 -13.24 21.47 7.09
CA ALA A 194 -13.68 22.76 6.60
C ALA A 194 -13.28 23.86 7.59
N ALA A 195 -12.78 24.97 7.08
CA ALA A 195 -12.45 26.12 7.91
C ALA A 195 -13.72 26.69 8.58
N PRO A 196 -13.64 27.27 9.79
CA PRO A 196 -14.81 27.78 10.48
C PRO A 196 -15.60 28.83 9.69
N ASP A 197 -14.93 29.64 8.89
CA ASP A 197 -15.51 30.62 7.98
C ASP A 197 -16.26 29.94 6.81
N GLU A 198 -15.73 28.85 6.25
CA GLU A 198 -16.43 28.06 5.23
C GLU A 198 -17.74 27.48 5.76
N LEU A 199 -17.72 26.93 7.00
CA LEU A 199 -18.93 26.39 7.62
C LEU A 199 -20.01 27.45 7.81
N VAL A 200 -19.64 28.66 8.25
CA VAL A 200 -20.58 29.77 8.41
C VAL A 200 -21.11 30.21 7.04
N GLN A 201 -20.25 30.33 6.03
CA GLN A 201 -20.62 30.70 4.67
C GLN A 201 -21.58 29.68 4.04
N ASP A 202 -21.34 28.39 4.25
CA ASP A 202 -22.24 27.32 3.79
C ASP A 202 -23.62 27.41 4.45
N GLU A 203 -23.67 27.67 5.76
CA GLU A 203 -24.93 27.81 6.50
C GLU A 203 -25.72 29.07 6.07
N GLU A 204 -25.03 30.19 5.87
CA GLU A 204 -25.63 31.40 5.33
C GLU A 204 -26.14 31.24 3.91
N THR A 205 -25.35 30.57 3.06
CA THR A 205 -25.74 30.24 1.67
C THR A 205 -26.97 29.35 1.64
N LEU A 206 -26.99 28.29 2.46
CA LEU A 206 -28.14 27.40 2.59
C LEU A 206 -29.41 28.16 3.06
N SER A 207 -29.27 28.99 4.08
CA SER A 207 -30.36 29.81 4.60
C SER A 207 -30.91 30.77 3.54
N HIS A 208 -30.02 31.34 2.74
CA HIS A 208 -30.41 32.26 1.63
C HIS A 208 -31.11 31.49 0.53
N MET A 209 -30.61 30.33 0.12
CA MET A 209 -31.23 29.43 -0.85
C MET A 209 -32.65 29.03 -0.43
N ILE A 210 -32.87 28.71 0.83
CA ILE A 210 -34.20 28.38 1.36
C ILE A 210 -35.15 29.57 1.21
N LYS A 211 -34.70 30.80 1.54
CA LYS A 211 -35.50 32.02 1.35
C LYS A 211 -35.83 32.30 -0.11
N LEU A 212 -34.90 32.04 -1.04
CA LEU A 212 -35.17 32.16 -2.48
C LEU A 212 -36.17 31.11 -2.97
N CYS A 213 -36.12 29.89 -2.44
CA CYS A 213 -37.13 28.87 -2.73
C CYS A 213 -38.56 29.30 -2.35
N GLU A 214 -38.72 30.17 -1.36
CA GLU A 214 -40.05 30.71 -0.98
C GLU A 214 -40.63 31.67 -2.03
N ARG A 215 -39.78 32.28 -2.88
CA ARG A 215 -40.20 33.15 -4.00
C ARG A 215 -40.65 32.41 -5.24
N LEU A 216 -40.41 31.11 -5.29
CA LEU A 216 -40.84 30.25 -6.39
C LEU A 216 -42.37 29.96 -6.33
N GLU A 217 -42.94 29.55 -7.46
CA GLU A 217 -44.32 29.07 -7.47
C GLU A 217 -44.51 27.86 -6.57
N GLU A 218 -45.70 27.71 -5.96
CA GLU A 218 -45.98 26.65 -5.00
C GLU A 218 -45.68 25.25 -5.53
N ARG A 219 -45.91 25.00 -6.82
CA ARG A 219 -45.61 23.72 -7.47
C ARG A 219 -44.13 23.49 -7.62
N GLU A 220 -43.35 24.48 -8.02
CA GLU A 220 -41.90 24.44 -8.18
C GLU A 220 -41.25 24.20 -6.82
N ARG A 221 -41.66 24.97 -5.80
CA ARG A 221 -41.16 24.82 -4.41
C ARG A 221 -41.42 23.44 -3.84
N THR A 222 -42.64 22.89 -4.08
CA THR A 222 -42.99 21.54 -3.59
C THR A 222 -42.10 20.48 -4.22
N ILE A 223 -41.86 20.56 -5.55
CA ILE A 223 -41.01 19.61 -6.28
C ILE A 223 -39.56 19.67 -5.71
N LEU A 224 -38.98 20.86 -5.57
CA LEU A 224 -37.64 21.02 -5.04
C LEU A 224 -37.52 20.55 -3.58
N THR A 225 -38.51 20.90 -2.75
CA THR A 225 -38.54 20.45 -1.35
C THR A 225 -38.55 18.93 -1.23
N LEU A 226 -39.40 18.26 -1.99
CA LEU A 226 -39.46 16.79 -1.99
C LEU A 226 -38.22 16.14 -2.62
N ARG A 227 -37.69 16.73 -3.69
CA ARG A 227 -36.54 16.18 -4.41
C ARG A 227 -35.25 16.27 -3.63
N PHE A 228 -34.99 17.39 -2.97
CA PHE A 228 -33.76 17.70 -2.25
C PHE A 228 -33.88 17.56 -0.71
N GLY A 229 -35.09 17.33 -0.21
CA GLY A 229 -35.29 17.17 1.25
C GLY A 229 -35.08 18.45 2.06
N LEU A 230 -35.37 19.67 1.48
CA LEU A 230 -35.04 20.97 2.05
C LEU A 230 -35.68 21.25 3.43
N LYS A 231 -36.65 20.45 3.87
CA LYS A 231 -37.30 20.56 5.20
C LYS A 231 -36.83 19.51 6.19
N GLY A 232 -35.69 18.85 5.91
CA GLY A 232 -35.16 17.77 6.73
C GLY A 232 -35.74 16.40 6.40
N ASP A 233 -36.56 16.30 5.36
CA ASP A 233 -37.06 15.02 4.84
C ASP A 233 -36.00 14.31 3.99
N ARG A 234 -36.16 13.00 3.82
CA ARG A 234 -35.29 12.24 2.91
C ARG A 234 -35.51 12.68 1.45
N PRO A 235 -34.42 12.96 0.68
CA PRO A 235 -34.52 13.24 -0.74
C PRO A 235 -35.24 12.11 -1.49
N LYS A 236 -36.23 12.47 -2.34
CA LYS A 236 -37.03 11.52 -3.12
C LYS A 236 -36.55 11.45 -4.56
N THR A 237 -36.75 10.29 -5.17
CA THR A 237 -36.49 10.08 -6.60
C THR A 237 -37.53 10.81 -7.47
N LEU A 238 -37.20 11.08 -8.75
CA LEU A 238 -38.17 11.69 -9.68
C LEU A 238 -39.46 10.87 -9.79
N GLU A 239 -39.39 9.57 -9.65
CA GLU A 239 -40.52 8.66 -9.72
C GLU A 239 -41.43 8.79 -8.49
N GLU A 240 -40.88 8.81 -7.30
CA GLU A 240 -41.60 9.03 -6.03
C GLU A 240 -42.27 10.42 -6.00
N VAL A 241 -41.57 11.46 -6.49
CA VAL A 241 -42.13 12.81 -6.61
C VAL A 241 -43.26 12.85 -7.61
N SER A 242 -43.14 12.16 -8.78
CA SER A 242 -44.19 12.07 -9.80
C SER A 242 -45.47 11.43 -9.25
N GLN A 243 -45.32 10.37 -8.47
CA GLN A 243 -46.43 9.70 -7.77
C GLN A 243 -47.07 10.60 -6.71
N SER A 244 -46.28 11.34 -5.95
CA SER A 244 -46.77 12.24 -4.88
C SER A 244 -47.57 13.43 -5.43
N ILE A 245 -47.23 13.92 -6.65
CA ILE A 245 -47.84 15.12 -7.26
C ILE A 245 -48.89 14.78 -8.33
N GLY A 246 -48.97 13.49 -8.71
CA GLY A 246 -49.92 13.03 -9.76
C GLY A 246 -49.57 13.54 -11.16
N ARG A 247 -48.29 13.63 -11.51
CA ARG A 247 -47.78 14.07 -12.80
C ARG A 247 -46.79 13.04 -13.36
N THR A 248 -46.52 13.10 -14.68
CA THR A 248 -45.52 12.22 -15.29
C THR A 248 -44.10 12.60 -14.86
N ARG A 249 -43.22 11.61 -14.75
CA ARG A 249 -41.78 11.77 -14.40
C ARG A 249 -41.12 12.86 -15.26
N GLU A 250 -41.36 12.86 -16.54
CA GLU A 250 -40.77 13.85 -17.46
C GLU A 250 -41.28 15.27 -17.19
N ARG A 251 -42.58 15.44 -16.87
CA ARG A 251 -43.09 16.75 -16.49
C ARG A 251 -42.50 17.26 -15.20
N VAL A 252 -42.29 16.38 -14.20
CA VAL A 252 -41.60 16.77 -12.94
C VAL A 252 -40.19 17.20 -13.24
N ARG A 253 -39.45 16.48 -14.11
CA ARG A 253 -38.09 16.86 -14.52
C ARG A 253 -38.03 18.23 -15.20
N GLN A 254 -38.99 18.51 -16.09
CA GLN A 254 -39.08 19.82 -16.75
C GLN A 254 -39.29 20.96 -15.74
N ILE A 255 -40.23 20.78 -14.80
CA ILE A 255 -40.52 21.78 -13.76
C ILE A 255 -39.33 21.94 -12.84
N GLN A 256 -38.66 20.87 -12.47
CA GLN A 256 -37.43 20.93 -11.67
C GLN A 256 -36.36 21.77 -12.36
N ASN A 257 -36.08 21.52 -13.66
CA ASN A 257 -35.07 22.30 -14.39
C ASN A 257 -35.47 23.77 -14.50
N GLN A 258 -36.73 24.08 -14.80
CA GLN A 258 -37.21 25.46 -14.82
C GLN A 258 -37.07 26.16 -13.47
N ALA A 259 -37.34 25.45 -12.37
CA ALA A 259 -37.19 26.00 -11.03
C ALA A 259 -35.72 26.24 -10.67
N LEU A 260 -34.80 25.33 -11.05
CA LEU A 260 -33.38 25.49 -10.87
C LEU A 260 -32.80 26.65 -11.68
N ASP A 261 -33.24 26.81 -12.94
CA ASP A 261 -32.85 27.95 -13.78
C ASP A 261 -33.31 29.29 -13.18
N LYS A 262 -34.58 29.34 -12.68
CA LYS A 262 -35.07 30.53 -11.97
C LYS A 262 -34.26 30.86 -10.72
N LEU A 263 -33.93 29.84 -9.89
CA LEU A 263 -33.09 30.02 -8.70
C LEU A 263 -31.71 30.52 -9.08
N ARG A 264 -31.10 29.98 -10.14
CA ARG A 264 -29.79 30.41 -10.63
C ARG A 264 -29.81 31.87 -11.02
N ASN A 265 -30.79 32.31 -11.80
CA ASN A 265 -30.94 33.72 -12.19
C ASN A 265 -31.17 34.65 -11.00
N MET A 266 -31.88 34.18 -9.95
CA MET A 266 -32.08 34.96 -8.72
C MET A 266 -30.76 35.07 -7.93
N LEU A 267 -29.96 34.01 -7.83
CA LEU A 267 -28.65 34.01 -7.18
C LEU A 267 -27.64 34.90 -7.91
N GLU A 268 -27.66 34.91 -9.25
CA GLU A 268 -26.84 35.80 -10.07
C GLU A 268 -27.24 37.27 -9.85
N ALA A 269 -28.54 37.56 -9.79
CA ALA A 269 -29.03 38.90 -9.52
C ALA A 269 -28.69 39.41 -8.10
N ASP A 270 -28.64 38.53 -7.12
CA ASP A 270 -28.27 38.82 -5.74
C ASP A 270 -26.73 38.86 -5.53
N GLY A 271 -25.91 38.58 -6.57
CA GLY A 271 -24.44 38.69 -6.55
C GLY A 271 -23.72 37.57 -5.73
N ILE A 272 -24.43 36.50 -5.40
CA ILE A 272 -23.91 35.43 -4.51
C ILE A 272 -23.06 34.41 -5.26
N LEU A 273 -23.30 34.24 -6.57
CA LEU A 273 -22.58 33.23 -7.40
C LEU A 273 -21.10 33.59 -7.63
N GLU A 274 -20.67 34.85 -7.46
CA GLU A 274 -19.27 35.22 -7.60
C GLU A 274 -18.38 34.66 -6.48
N ASN A 275 -18.96 34.26 -5.36
CA ASN A 275 -18.26 33.74 -4.18
C ASN A 275 -18.34 32.22 -3.96
N ILE A 276 -19.03 31.49 -4.85
CA ILE A 276 -19.08 30.04 -4.74
C ILE A 276 -17.89 29.45 -5.51
N PRO A 277 -16.93 28.77 -4.84
CA PRO A 277 -15.85 28.06 -5.53
C PRO A 277 -16.47 27.09 -6.52
N ALA A 278 -15.97 27.08 -7.76
CA ALA A 278 -16.41 26.15 -8.79
C ALA A 278 -16.24 24.73 -8.29
N GLY A 279 -17.33 24.13 -7.79
CA GLY A 279 -17.35 22.76 -7.34
C GLY A 279 -16.94 21.85 -8.48
N GLU A 280 -16.07 20.89 -8.19
CA GLU A 280 -15.70 19.82 -9.11
C GLU A 280 -16.98 19.21 -9.70
N GLU A 281 -17.08 19.25 -11.01
CA GLU A 281 -18.14 18.54 -11.75
C GLU A 281 -18.03 17.06 -11.39
N THR A 282 -18.88 16.60 -10.49
CA THR A 282 -19.07 15.18 -10.28
C THR A 282 -19.63 14.60 -11.58
N SER A 283 -18.74 14.05 -12.40
CA SER A 283 -19.10 13.28 -13.58
C SER A 283 -19.85 12.03 -13.11
N ASP A 284 -21.20 12.11 -13.11
CA ASP A 284 -22.05 10.93 -13.07
C ASP A 284 -21.72 10.04 -14.29
N LYS A 285 -21.12 8.88 -13.98
CA LYS A 285 -21.12 7.71 -14.86
C LYS A 285 -21.82 6.56 -14.20
#